data_44e364695a7fb83ef7981e375980af30
#
_entry.id   44e364695a7fb83ef7981e375980af30
#
_cell.length_a   1.000
_cell.length_b   1.000
_cell.length_c   1.000
_cell.angle_alpha   90.00
_cell.angle_beta   90.00
_cell.angle_gamma   90.00
#
_symmetry.space_group_name_H-M   'P 1'
#
loop_
_entity.id
_entity.type
_entity.pdbx_description
1 polymer ?
#
loop_
_entity_poly.entity_id
_entity_poly.type
_entity_poly.pdbx_seq_one_letter_code
_entity_poly.pdbx_strand_id
1 'polypeptide(L)'
;NQQGITLNDDSFLKTMELISKKDNNPTKPFTKSDSIYPNPLKNYLGDAKDKIKWKSVGGGIKQSIIFNNDEASARLLSIPPGTELPDHSHKGLEMTMVLQGAFSDEIDHFYRGDVEIADDNLTHKPKAENGELCICLAATQAPLVFNSWLPKLLQPFIRI
;
A
#
# COMPACT_ATOMS: atom_id res chain seq x y z
N ASN A 1 -0.12 28.91 21.47
CA ASN A 1 0.86 29.69 20.70
C ASN A 1 1.17 28.95 19.41
N GLN A 2 0.41 29.23 18.34
CA GLN A 2 0.76 28.82 16.99
C GLN A 2 1.89 29.76 16.53
N GLN A 3 3.11 29.24 16.48
CA GLN A 3 4.20 29.90 15.77
C GLN A 3 3.94 29.69 14.27
N GLY A 4 3.49 30.74 13.59
CA GLY A 4 3.38 30.77 12.14
C GLY A 4 4.74 30.56 11.52
N ILE A 5 4.87 29.53 10.68
CA ILE A 5 6.05 29.32 9.83
C ILE A 5 6.00 30.41 8.77
N THR A 6 6.84 31.44 8.92
CA THR A 6 7.07 32.44 7.86
C THR A 6 7.99 31.80 6.81
N LEU A 7 7.45 31.50 5.64
CA LEU A 7 8.25 31.14 4.49
C LEU A 7 9.13 32.34 4.11
N ASN A 8 10.44 32.12 4.00
CA ASN A 8 11.37 33.13 3.52
C ASN A 8 11.05 33.46 2.06
N ASP A 9 10.92 34.74 1.68
CA ASP A 9 10.59 35.18 0.32
C ASP A 9 11.55 34.59 -0.76
N ASP A 10 12.79 34.30 -0.38
CA ASP A 10 13.77 33.66 -1.25
C ASP A 10 13.46 32.16 -1.54
N SER A 11 12.61 31.51 -0.74
CA SER A 11 12.32 30.08 -0.88
C SER A 11 11.56 29.79 -2.16
N PHE A 12 10.61 30.65 -2.52
CA PHE A 12 9.85 30.55 -3.75
C PHE A 12 10.75 30.73 -4.98
N LEU A 13 11.59 31.76 -4.99
CA LEU A 13 12.49 32.04 -6.09
C LEU A 13 13.51 30.92 -6.28
N LYS A 14 14.10 30.39 -5.19
CA LYS A 14 15.00 29.23 -5.24
C LYS A 14 14.31 27.98 -5.77
N THR A 15 13.08 27.73 -5.37
CA THR A 15 12.30 26.59 -5.87
C THR A 15 12.01 26.72 -7.34
N MET A 16 11.59 27.91 -7.79
CA MET A 16 11.33 28.18 -9.21
C MET A 16 12.61 28.09 -10.05
N GLU A 17 13.75 28.54 -9.52
CA GLU A 17 15.06 28.38 -10.18
C GLU A 17 15.47 26.91 -10.30
N LEU A 18 15.21 26.09 -9.29
CA LEU A 18 15.46 24.64 -9.34
C LEU A 18 14.56 23.93 -10.34
N ILE A 19 13.29 24.33 -10.43
CA ILE A 19 12.33 23.78 -11.40
C ILE A 19 12.68 24.24 -12.82
N SER A 20 13.15 25.49 -12.99
CA SER A 20 13.53 26.05 -14.30
C SER A 20 14.88 25.56 -14.81
N LYS A 21 15.76 25.08 -13.94
CA LYS A 21 16.95 24.30 -14.34
C LYS A 21 16.49 23.00 -14.95
N LYS A 22 16.15 23.06 -16.24
CA LYS A 22 15.80 21.92 -17.07
C LYS A 22 16.93 20.91 -16.92
N ASP A 23 16.67 19.82 -16.22
CA ASP A 23 17.57 18.68 -16.17
C ASP A 23 17.77 18.20 -17.62
N ASN A 24 18.92 18.54 -18.20
CA ASN A 24 19.33 18.06 -19.52
C ASN A 24 19.72 16.57 -19.48
N ASN A 25 19.45 15.90 -18.37
CA ASN A 25 19.54 14.47 -18.28
C ASN A 25 18.32 13.91 -19.05
N PRO A 26 18.52 13.21 -20.19
CA PRO A 26 17.40 12.63 -20.90
C PRO A 26 16.71 11.68 -19.92
N THR A 27 15.55 12.11 -19.41
CA THR A 27 14.65 11.20 -18.71
C THR A 27 14.44 10.06 -19.67
N LYS A 28 14.98 8.88 -19.34
CA LYS A 28 14.66 7.66 -20.09
C LYS A 28 13.15 7.67 -20.29
N PRO A 29 12.66 7.59 -21.55
CA PRO A 29 11.22 7.59 -21.76
C PRO A 29 10.64 6.52 -20.86
N PHE A 30 9.59 6.87 -20.12
CA PHE A 30 8.82 5.93 -19.32
C PHE A 30 8.32 4.87 -20.30
N THR A 31 9.08 3.78 -20.44
CA THR A 31 8.59 2.60 -21.13
C THR A 31 7.46 2.10 -20.27
N LYS A 32 6.23 2.12 -20.82
CA LYS A 32 5.05 1.55 -20.20
C LYS A 32 5.41 0.10 -19.83
N SER A 33 5.77 -0.12 -18.59
CA SER A 33 6.04 -1.48 -18.12
C SER A 33 4.70 -2.18 -18.11
N ASP A 34 4.53 -3.27 -18.87
CA ASP A 34 3.35 -4.15 -18.82
C ASP A 34 3.20 -4.82 -17.44
N SER A 35 4.13 -4.57 -16.54
CA SER A 35 4.13 -5.08 -15.19
C SER A 35 3.31 -4.19 -14.26
N ILE A 36 2.41 -4.81 -13.50
CA ILE A 36 1.70 -4.14 -12.40
C ILE A 36 2.64 -3.76 -11.27
N TYR A 37 3.83 -4.39 -11.19
CA TYR A 37 4.80 -4.14 -10.12
C TYR A 37 5.77 -3.03 -10.52
N PRO A 38 5.86 -1.92 -9.74
CA PRO A 38 6.83 -0.85 -9.95
C PRO A 38 8.28 -1.38 -9.90
N ASN A 39 9.18 -0.71 -10.62
CA ASN A 39 10.59 -1.14 -10.67
C ASN A 39 11.28 -1.26 -9.30
N PRO A 40 11.07 -0.34 -8.32
CA PRO A 40 11.61 -0.52 -6.99
C PRO A 40 11.15 -1.81 -6.31
N LEU A 41 9.87 -2.18 -6.46
CA LEU A 41 9.32 -3.40 -5.88
C LEU A 41 9.90 -4.67 -6.53
N LYS A 42 10.23 -4.62 -7.82
CA LYS A 42 10.85 -5.75 -8.53
C LYS A 42 12.19 -6.18 -7.90
N ASN A 43 12.94 -5.25 -7.33
CA ASN A 43 14.21 -5.55 -6.65
C ASN A 43 14.00 -6.47 -5.42
N TYR A 44 12.84 -6.39 -4.77
CA TYR A 44 12.46 -7.24 -3.64
C TYR A 44 11.80 -8.54 -4.08
N LEU A 45 11.09 -8.54 -5.22
CA LEU A 45 10.40 -9.72 -5.74
C LEU A 45 11.33 -10.65 -6.54
N GLY A 46 12.52 -10.16 -6.95
CA GLY A 46 13.41 -10.84 -7.89
C GLY A 46 12.89 -10.80 -9.33
N ASP A 47 13.71 -11.25 -10.29
CA ASP A 47 13.45 -11.16 -11.74
C ASP A 47 12.27 -12.02 -12.25
N ALA A 48 11.64 -12.78 -11.37
CA ALA A 48 10.61 -13.72 -11.78
C ALA A 48 9.26 -13.38 -11.17
N LYS A 49 8.40 -12.75 -11.96
CA LYS A 49 6.95 -12.61 -11.71
C LYS A 49 6.29 -13.95 -11.35
N ASP A 50 6.84 -15.06 -11.82
CA ASP A 50 6.36 -16.43 -11.58
C ASP A 50 6.77 -16.99 -10.21
N LYS A 51 7.56 -16.24 -9.42
CA LYS A 51 8.06 -16.71 -8.11
C LYS A 51 7.34 -16.12 -6.91
N ILE A 52 6.31 -15.30 -7.10
CA ILE A 52 5.53 -14.80 -5.97
C ILE A 52 4.82 -15.98 -5.30
N LYS A 53 5.26 -16.31 -4.10
CA LYS A 53 4.69 -17.41 -3.32
C LYS A 53 3.40 -16.96 -2.64
N TRP A 54 2.30 -17.07 -3.33
CA TRP A 54 0.99 -16.77 -2.79
C TRP A 54 0.54 -17.83 -1.79
N LYS A 55 0.12 -17.38 -0.60
CA LYS A 55 -0.50 -18.20 0.44
C LYS A 55 -1.95 -17.75 0.63
N SER A 56 -2.90 -18.68 0.60
CA SER A 56 -4.30 -18.38 0.90
C SER A 56 -4.46 -18.03 2.39
N VAL A 57 -5.26 -17.00 2.65
CA VAL A 57 -5.60 -16.52 4.01
C VAL A 57 -7.11 -16.61 4.31
N GLY A 58 -7.90 -17.18 3.40
CA GLY A 58 -9.35 -17.34 3.51
C GLY A 58 -10.11 -16.39 2.58
N GLY A 59 -11.41 -16.66 2.36
CA GLY A 59 -12.27 -15.81 1.51
C GLY A 59 -11.81 -15.61 0.05
N GLY A 60 -10.93 -16.49 -0.46
CA GLY A 60 -10.30 -16.31 -1.78
C GLY A 60 -9.10 -15.34 -1.76
N ILE A 61 -8.86 -14.67 -0.65
CA ILE A 61 -7.74 -13.73 -0.47
C ILE A 61 -6.43 -14.52 -0.38
N LYS A 62 -5.39 -13.98 -1.02
CA LYS A 62 -4.03 -14.52 -0.96
C LYS A 62 -3.06 -13.42 -0.53
N GLN A 63 -1.99 -13.82 0.15
CA GLN A 63 -0.89 -12.92 0.49
C GLN A 63 0.46 -13.50 0.06
N SER A 64 1.42 -12.63 -0.14
CA SER A 64 2.84 -12.97 -0.27
C SER A 64 3.66 -12.02 0.58
N ILE A 65 4.34 -12.53 1.60
CA ILE A 65 5.18 -11.73 2.48
C ILE A 65 6.47 -11.41 1.73
N ILE A 66 6.78 -10.12 1.60
CA ILE A 66 8.00 -9.60 0.96
C ILE A 66 9.08 -9.38 2.01
N PHE A 67 8.68 -8.82 3.14
CA PHE A 67 9.54 -8.44 4.24
C PHE A 67 8.78 -8.62 5.56
N ASN A 68 9.47 -9.09 6.58
CA ASN A 68 8.92 -9.19 7.93
C ASN A 68 10.04 -9.27 8.95
N ASN A 69 10.04 -8.35 9.91
CA ASN A 69 10.89 -8.37 11.11
C ASN A 69 10.08 -7.91 12.32
N ASP A 70 10.74 -7.62 13.42
CA ASP A 70 10.08 -7.21 14.69
C ASP A 70 9.53 -5.77 14.64
N GLU A 71 9.98 -4.95 13.69
CA GLU A 71 9.63 -3.53 13.59
C GLU A 71 8.54 -3.27 12.53
N ALA A 72 8.55 -4.05 11.42
CA ALA A 72 7.64 -3.82 10.31
C ALA A 72 7.44 -5.06 9.45
N SER A 73 6.38 -5.05 8.67
CA SER A 73 6.16 -6.05 7.62
C SER A 73 5.69 -5.40 6.31
N ALA A 74 6.04 -6.01 5.18
CA ALA A 74 5.50 -5.65 3.88
C ALA A 74 5.03 -6.91 3.15
N ARG A 75 3.86 -6.83 2.52
CA ARG A 75 3.24 -7.95 1.82
C ARG A 75 2.45 -7.50 0.61
N LEU A 76 2.35 -8.38 -0.37
CA LEU A 76 1.34 -8.27 -1.41
C LEU A 76 0.05 -8.93 -0.92
N LEU A 77 -1.06 -8.30 -1.21
CA LEU A 77 -2.41 -8.85 -1.05
C LEU A 77 -3.04 -9.01 -2.43
N SER A 78 -3.72 -10.12 -2.64
CA SER A 78 -4.52 -10.39 -3.84
C SER A 78 -5.94 -10.69 -3.38
N ILE A 79 -6.86 -9.79 -3.70
CA ILE A 79 -8.23 -9.76 -3.18
C ILE A 79 -9.18 -9.89 -4.36
N PRO A 80 -10.03 -10.95 -4.40
CA PRO A 80 -11.01 -11.12 -5.46
C PRO A 80 -12.00 -9.95 -5.53
N PRO A 81 -12.53 -9.61 -6.71
CA PRO A 81 -13.54 -8.58 -6.87
C PRO A 81 -14.72 -8.76 -5.91
N GLY A 82 -15.21 -7.68 -5.33
CA GLY A 82 -16.33 -7.64 -4.41
C GLY A 82 -16.07 -8.27 -3.03
N THR A 83 -14.85 -8.75 -2.77
CA THR A 83 -14.49 -9.34 -1.48
C THR A 83 -14.26 -8.26 -0.44
N GLU A 84 -14.87 -8.42 0.71
CA GLU A 84 -14.77 -7.54 1.87
C GLU A 84 -13.80 -8.14 2.87
N LEU A 85 -12.88 -7.34 3.39
CA LEU A 85 -11.95 -7.73 4.45
C LEU A 85 -12.66 -7.62 5.82
N PRO A 86 -12.22 -8.40 6.82
CA PRO A 86 -12.74 -8.24 8.17
C PRO A 86 -12.50 -6.83 8.70
N ASP A 87 -13.46 -6.31 9.46
CA ASP A 87 -13.32 -5.06 10.19
C ASP A 87 -12.11 -5.10 11.14
N HIS A 88 -11.22 -4.13 11.01
CA HIS A 88 -9.96 -4.08 11.75
C HIS A 88 -9.50 -2.65 12.00
N SER A 89 -8.61 -2.52 12.96
CA SER A 89 -7.85 -1.30 13.25
C SER A 89 -6.35 -1.59 13.27
N HIS A 90 -5.56 -0.57 13.48
CA HIS A 90 -4.12 -0.62 13.39
C HIS A 90 -3.46 -0.35 14.75
N LYS A 91 -2.24 -0.85 14.95
CA LYS A 91 -1.31 -0.38 15.99
C LYS A 91 -0.10 0.20 15.29
N GLY A 92 -0.05 1.54 15.23
CA GLY A 92 0.92 2.26 14.43
C GLY A 92 0.46 2.43 12.97
N LEU A 93 1.40 2.74 12.11
CA LEU A 93 1.12 3.14 10.74
C LEU A 93 0.95 1.92 9.81
N GLU A 94 -0.07 1.95 8.98
CA GLU A 94 -0.19 1.14 7.77
C GLU A 94 -0.20 2.03 6.53
N MET A 95 0.46 1.58 5.47
CA MET A 95 0.44 2.19 4.15
C MET A 95 0.05 1.12 3.12
N THR A 96 -1.07 1.31 2.43
CA THR A 96 -1.57 0.38 1.42
C THR A 96 -1.64 1.05 0.06
N MET A 97 -0.75 0.64 -0.86
CA MET A 97 -0.73 1.10 -2.25
C MET A 97 -1.46 0.14 -3.17
N VAL A 98 -2.35 0.66 -4.00
CA VAL A 98 -3.03 -0.13 -5.05
C VAL A 98 -2.12 -0.31 -6.25
N LEU A 99 -1.80 -1.55 -6.60
CA LEU A 99 -1.00 -1.90 -7.78
C LEU A 99 -1.87 -2.28 -8.98
N GLN A 100 -3.05 -2.85 -8.75
CA GLN A 100 -4.02 -3.25 -9.74
C GLN A 100 -5.42 -3.23 -9.14
N GLY A 101 -6.45 -2.95 -9.95
CA GLY A 101 -7.83 -2.87 -9.50
C GLY A 101 -8.07 -1.66 -8.61
N ALA A 102 -8.99 -1.80 -7.67
CA ALA A 102 -9.37 -0.78 -6.71
C ALA A 102 -9.99 -1.40 -5.46
N PHE A 103 -10.01 -0.66 -4.38
CA PHE A 103 -10.80 -0.94 -3.19
C PHE A 103 -11.41 0.35 -2.64
N SER A 104 -12.40 0.22 -1.81
CA SER A 104 -13.01 1.31 -1.04
C SER A 104 -13.20 0.89 0.41
N ASP A 105 -13.30 1.88 1.27
CA ASP A 105 -13.74 1.75 2.65
C ASP A 105 -14.82 2.79 2.98
N GLU A 106 -15.06 3.06 4.25
CA GLU A 106 -16.04 4.04 4.72
C GLU A 106 -15.65 5.50 4.45
N ILE A 107 -14.37 5.74 4.09
CA ILE A 107 -13.81 7.08 3.95
C ILE A 107 -13.66 7.46 2.48
N ASP A 108 -13.06 6.57 1.66
CA ASP A 108 -12.70 6.92 0.28
C ASP A 108 -12.63 5.69 -0.65
N HIS A 109 -12.33 5.96 -1.93
CA HIS A 109 -12.08 4.99 -2.99
C HIS A 109 -10.63 5.11 -3.46
N PHE A 110 -9.91 3.99 -3.48
CA PHE A 110 -8.50 3.92 -3.84
C PHE A 110 -8.33 3.15 -5.13
N TYR A 111 -7.74 3.79 -6.12
CA TYR A 111 -7.46 3.25 -7.45
C TYR A 111 -5.98 2.99 -7.65
N ARG A 112 -5.64 2.34 -8.74
CA ARG A 112 -4.24 2.04 -9.07
C ARG A 112 -3.33 3.28 -8.98
N GLY A 113 -2.33 3.21 -8.12
CA GLY A 113 -1.35 4.26 -7.82
C GLY A 113 -1.67 5.06 -6.57
N ASP A 114 -2.88 4.95 -6.03
CA ASP A 114 -3.26 5.60 -4.78
C ASP A 114 -2.65 4.87 -3.59
N VAL A 115 -2.46 5.62 -2.51
CA VAL A 115 -1.96 5.11 -1.23
C VAL A 115 -2.91 5.53 -0.12
N GLU A 116 -3.50 4.55 0.55
CA GLU A 116 -4.15 4.76 1.84
C GLU A 116 -3.11 4.79 2.95
N ILE A 117 -3.27 5.71 3.89
CA ILE A 117 -2.47 5.79 5.11
C ILE A 117 -3.42 5.67 6.30
N ALA A 118 -3.28 4.59 7.06
CA ALA A 118 -4.09 4.28 8.22
C ALA A 118 -3.24 4.30 9.49
N ASP A 119 -3.79 4.84 10.57
CA ASP A 119 -3.19 4.88 11.89
C ASP A 119 -4.11 4.25 12.95
N ASP A 120 -3.73 4.38 14.22
CA ASP A 120 -4.47 3.81 15.37
C ASP A 120 -5.91 4.37 15.51
N ASN A 121 -6.23 5.50 14.86
CA ASN A 121 -7.56 6.12 14.93
C ASN A 121 -8.51 5.56 13.87
N LEU A 122 -7.97 4.90 12.84
CA LEU A 122 -8.79 4.34 11.77
C LEU A 122 -9.22 2.91 12.11
N THR A 123 -10.52 2.71 12.13
CA THR A 123 -11.16 1.39 12.09
C THR A 123 -11.96 1.33 10.81
N HIS A 124 -11.67 0.36 9.96
CA HIS A 124 -12.28 0.28 8.63
C HIS A 124 -12.51 -1.17 8.17
N LYS A 125 -13.29 -1.30 7.12
CA LYS A 125 -13.67 -2.57 6.51
C LYS A 125 -13.50 -2.49 5.00
N PRO A 126 -12.26 -2.56 4.51
CA PRO A 126 -11.98 -2.40 3.09
C PRO A 126 -12.67 -3.46 2.24
N LYS A 127 -13.13 -3.07 1.07
CA LYS A 127 -13.79 -3.92 0.10
C LYS A 127 -13.18 -3.72 -1.28
N ALA A 128 -12.70 -4.79 -1.90
CA ALA A 128 -12.28 -4.74 -3.29
C ALA A 128 -13.46 -4.40 -4.20
N GLU A 129 -13.23 -3.48 -5.13
CA GLU A 129 -14.24 -3.11 -6.12
C GLU A 129 -14.57 -4.27 -7.06
N ASN A 130 -15.76 -4.20 -7.70
CA ASN A 130 -16.17 -5.21 -8.67
C ASN A 130 -15.37 -5.06 -9.97
N GLY A 131 -15.23 -6.18 -10.69
CA GLY A 131 -14.68 -6.22 -12.05
C GLY A 131 -13.27 -6.77 -12.10
N GLU A 132 -12.28 -6.14 -11.47
CA GLU A 132 -10.89 -6.55 -11.56
C GLU A 132 -10.35 -7.05 -10.22
N LEU A 133 -9.38 -7.99 -10.29
CA LEU A 133 -8.64 -8.45 -9.12
C LEU A 133 -7.89 -7.27 -8.50
N CYS A 134 -8.11 -7.01 -7.21
CA CYS A 134 -7.39 -5.98 -6.48
C CYS A 134 -6.07 -6.55 -5.97
N ILE A 135 -4.95 -5.91 -6.36
CA ILE A 135 -3.62 -6.25 -5.87
C ILE A 135 -3.04 -5.03 -5.17
N CYS A 136 -2.72 -5.18 -3.88
CA CYS A 136 -2.16 -4.14 -3.05
C CYS A 136 -0.78 -4.53 -2.51
N LEU A 137 0.05 -3.51 -2.27
CA LEU A 137 1.24 -3.59 -1.44
C LEU A 137 0.91 -2.93 -0.10
N ALA A 138 0.82 -3.72 0.96
CA ALA A 138 0.59 -3.24 2.32
C ALA A 138 1.88 -3.30 3.13
N ALA A 139 2.21 -2.21 3.81
CA ALA A 139 3.33 -2.10 4.75
C ALA A 139 2.79 -1.66 6.12
N THR A 140 3.08 -2.43 7.18
CA THR A 140 2.56 -2.22 8.52
C THR A 140 3.68 -2.17 9.56
N GLN A 141 3.57 -1.31 10.55
CA GLN A 141 4.50 -1.24 11.69
C GLN A 141 4.17 -2.30 12.75
N ALA A 142 2.94 -2.76 12.84
CA ALA A 142 2.50 -3.77 13.79
C ALA A 142 1.42 -4.66 13.20
N PRO A 143 1.12 -5.82 13.80
CA PRO A 143 -0.01 -6.65 13.40
C PRO A 143 -1.34 -5.92 13.50
N LEU A 144 -2.27 -6.22 12.59
CA LEU A 144 -3.63 -5.69 12.59
C LEU A 144 -4.38 -6.08 13.87
N VAL A 145 -5.35 -5.25 14.26
CA VAL A 145 -6.23 -5.53 15.41
C VAL A 145 -7.63 -5.80 14.88
N PHE A 146 -8.03 -7.06 14.86
CA PHE A 146 -9.37 -7.44 14.40
C PHE A 146 -10.42 -7.26 15.48
N ASN A 147 -11.58 -6.74 15.13
CA ASN A 147 -12.71 -6.57 16.05
C ASN A 147 -13.46 -7.88 16.30
N SER A 148 -13.47 -8.80 15.33
CA SER A 148 -14.12 -10.11 15.47
C SER A 148 -13.17 -11.21 15.98
N TRP A 149 -13.72 -12.20 16.68
CA TRP A 149 -12.93 -13.27 17.33
C TRP A 149 -12.31 -14.26 16.34
N LEU A 150 -12.97 -14.53 15.23
CA LEU A 150 -12.51 -15.52 14.24
C LEU A 150 -11.23 -15.10 13.52
N PRO A 151 -11.11 -13.89 12.96
CA PRO A 151 -9.83 -13.41 12.44
C PRO A 151 -8.73 -13.34 13.49
N LYS A 152 -9.04 -12.95 14.73
CA LYS A 152 -8.07 -12.96 15.86
C LYS A 152 -7.48 -14.35 16.10
N LEU A 153 -8.31 -15.39 16.07
CA LEU A 153 -7.86 -16.77 16.26
C LEU A 153 -6.95 -17.26 15.14
N LEU A 154 -7.20 -16.82 13.90
CA LEU A 154 -6.41 -17.21 12.72
C LEU A 154 -5.16 -16.37 12.52
N GLN A 155 -5.08 -15.20 13.12
CA GLN A 155 -3.99 -14.22 12.95
C GLN A 155 -2.57 -14.81 13.09
N PRO A 156 -2.25 -15.63 14.11
CA PRO A 156 -0.91 -16.22 14.25
C PRO A 156 -0.51 -17.10 13.06
N PHE A 157 -1.49 -17.73 12.40
CA PHE A 157 -1.25 -18.63 11.25
C PHE A 157 -1.10 -17.88 9.93
N ILE A 158 -1.77 -16.75 9.80
CA ILE A 158 -1.75 -15.93 8.58
C ILE A 158 -0.73 -14.78 8.66
N ARG A 159 -0.20 -14.51 9.86
CA ARG A 159 0.82 -13.48 10.13
C ARG A 159 0.42 -12.09 9.63
N ILE A 160 -0.81 -11.68 9.92
CA ILE A 160 -1.36 -10.36 9.60
C ILE A 160 -1.51 -9.53 10.87
#